data_1da4033977fde82df9e96b873b504bce
#
_entry.id   1da4033977fde82df9e96b873b504bce
#
_cell.length_a   1.000
_cell.length_b   1.000
_cell.length_c   1.000
_cell.angle_alpha   90.00
_cell.angle_beta   90.00
_cell.angle_gamma   90.00
#
_symmetry.space_group_name_H-M   'P 1'
#
loop_
_entity.id
_entity.type
_entity.pdbx_description
1 polymer ?
#
loop_
_entity_poly.entity_id
_entity_poly.type
_entity_poly.pdbx_seq_one_letter_code
_entity_poly.pdbx_strand_id
1 'polypeptide(L)'
;MAFVVAALWRAKPGKEDLIAQVIEKMTPLSRQEPGTLYYQAQRSTTDPQLFFLYEQYVDESGYEAHMATPYFEQYVRGKAIPNLESRERSFYETL
;
A
#
# COMPACT_ATOMS: atom_id res chain seq x y z
N MET A 1 -16.43 8.82 -10.03
CA MET A 1 -16.22 8.33 -8.67
C MET A 1 -14.86 7.68 -8.59
N ALA A 2 -14.16 7.90 -7.49
CA ALA A 2 -12.81 7.35 -7.33
C ALA A 2 -12.88 5.88 -6.95
N PHE A 3 -11.86 5.13 -7.35
CA PHE A 3 -11.63 3.75 -6.94
C PHE A 3 -10.79 3.76 -5.67
N VAL A 4 -11.28 3.14 -4.61
CA VAL A 4 -10.64 3.16 -3.28
C VAL A 4 -10.10 1.79 -2.95
N VAL A 5 -8.85 1.76 -2.46
CA VAL A 5 -8.22 0.55 -1.93
C VAL A 5 -7.93 0.78 -0.46
N ALA A 6 -8.45 -0.10 0.38
CA ALA A 6 -8.12 -0.16 1.80
C ALA A 6 -7.36 -1.47 2.05
N ALA A 7 -6.10 -1.37 2.43
CA ALA A 7 -5.26 -2.54 2.62
C ALA A 7 -4.78 -2.65 4.07
N LEU A 8 -4.82 -3.86 4.60
CA LEU A 8 -4.24 -4.17 5.91
C LEU A 8 -3.04 -5.08 5.69
N TRP A 9 -1.89 -4.65 6.17
CA TRP A 9 -0.64 -5.40 6.10
C TRP A 9 -0.18 -5.74 7.51
N ARG A 10 -0.02 -7.02 7.79
CA ARG A 10 0.58 -7.45 9.05
C ARG A 10 1.98 -7.95 8.79
N ALA A 11 2.97 -7.25 9.35
CA ALA A 11 4.37 -7.67 9.23
C ALA A 11 4.61 -8.94 10.06
N LYS A 12 5.51 -9.80 9.57
CA LYS A 12 6.04 -10.89 10.38
C LYS A 12 6.76 -10.31 11.61
N PRO A 13 6.76 -11.01 12.75
CA PRO A 13 7.49 -10.53 13.94
C PRO A 13 8.94 -10.24 13.60
N GLY A 14 9.42 -9.05 14.01
CA GLY A 14 10.78 -8.60 13.75
C GLY A 14 10.97 -7.94 12.38
N LYS A 15 9.93 -7.88 11.55
CA LYS A 15 10.01 -7.26 10.20
C LYS A 15 9.26 -5.94 10.11
N GLU A 16 8.75 -5.41 11.22
CA GLU A 16 7.97 -4.18 11.27
C GLU A 16 8.72 -3.00 10.66
N ASP A 17 10.00 -2.86 10.99
CA ASP A 17 10.80 -1.74 10.49
C ASP A 17 11.06 -1.86 8.99
N LEU A 18 11.25 -3.07 8.49
CA LEU A 18 11.40 -3.30 7.06
C LEU A 18 10.13 -2.89 6.31
N ILE A 19 8.96 -3.26 6.83
CA ILE A 19 7.68 -2.90 6.22
C ILE A 19 7.48 -1.39 6.26
N ALA A 20 7.79 -0.73 7.38
CA ALA A 20 7.71 0.72 7.47
C ALA A 20 8.61 1.39 6.43
N GLN A 21 9.82 0.89 6.23
CA GLN A 21 10.76 1.43 5.23
C GLN A 21 10.25 1.26 3.81
N VAL A 22 9.66 0.11 3.49
CA VAL A 22 9.06 -0.12 2.17
C VAL A 22 7.94 0.90 1.92
N ILE A 23 7.07 1.10 2.90
CA ILE A 23 5.97 2.06 2.78
C ILE A 23 6.50 3.49 2.60
N GLU A 24 7.54 3.85 3.33
CA GLU A 24 8.17 5.18 3.21
C GLU A 24 8.74 5.41 1.80
N LYS A 25 9.29 4.37 1.17
CA LYS A 25 9.78 4.45 -0.20
C LYS A 25 8.63 4.55 -1.21
N MET A 26 7.58 3.78 -1.01
CA MET A 26 6.45 3.72 -1.93
C MET A 26 5.61 4.99 -1.92
N THR A 27 5.49 5.66 -0.77
CA THR A 27 4.57 6.79 -0.61
C THR A 27 4.84 7.93 -1.61
N PRO A 28 6.05 8.51 -1.68
CA PRO A 28 6.28 9.60 -2.64
C PRO A 28 6.16 9.16 -4.09
N LEU A 29 6.59 7.94 -4.40
CA LEU A 29 6.51 7.41 -5.76
C LEU A 29 5.05 7.22 -6.19
N SER A 30 4.23 6.66 -5.30
CA SER A 30 2.81 6.44 -5.56
C SER A 30 2.05 7.75 -5.76
N ARG A 31 2.38 8.77 -4.96
CA ARG A 31 1.73 10.08 -5.06
C ARG A 31 2.03 10.81 -6.36
N GLN A 32 3.10 10.46 -7.07
CA GLN A 32 3.47 11.08 -8.34
C GLN A 32 2.80 10.41 -9.55
N GLU A 33 2.16 9.28 -9.36
CA GLU A 33 1.47 8.57 -10.45
C GLU A 33 0.26 9.37 -10.93
N PRO A 34 0.07 9.49 -12.26
CA PRO A 34 -1.05 10.31 -12.79
C PRO A 34 -2.43 9.82 -12.34
N GLY A 35 -2.59 8.52 -12.09
CA GLY A 35 -3.86 7.95 -11.68
C GLY A 35 -4.12 7.95 -10.19
N THR A 36 -3.15 8.38 -9.36
CA THR A 36 -3.28 8.39 -7.91
C THR A 36 -3.88 9.71 -7.43
N LEU A 37 -5.01 9.64 -6.73
CA LEU A 37 -5.65 10.82 -6.13
C LEU A 37 -5.23 11.01 -4.69
N TYR A 38 -5.01 9.92 -3.96
CA TYR A 38 -4.66 9.96 -2.54
C TYR A 38 -3.93 8.70 -2.16
N TYR A 39 -2.90 8.82 -1.35
CA TYR A 39 -2.13 7.67 -0.87
C TYR A 39 -1.59 7.99 0.52
N GLN A 40 -2.06 7.26 1.53
CA GLN A 40 -1.66 7.49 2.92
C GLN A 40 -1.60 6.16 3.66
N ALA A 41 -0.46 5.89 4.25
CA ALA A 41 -0.28 4.72 5.11
C ALA A 41 -0.20 5.14 6.56
N GLN A 42 -0.66 4.28 7.45
CA GLN A 42 -0.61 4.46 8.89
C GLN A 42 -0.17 3.17 9.56
N ARG A 43 0.45 3.31 10.73
CA ARG A 43 0.77 2.18 11.60
C ARG A 43 -0.19 2.20 12.78
N SER A 44 -0.66 1.04 13.21
CA SER A 44 -1.48 0.91 14.41
C SER A 44 -0.74 1.46 15.62
N THR A 45 -1.46 2.18 16.50
CA THR A 45 -0.89 2.69 17.74
C THR A 45 -0.81 1.62 18.84
N THR A 46 -1.48 0.49 18.66
CA THR A 46 -1.53 -0.58 19.67
C THR A 46 -0.89 -1.88 19.20
N ASP A 47 -0.61 -2.00 17.88
CA ASP A 47 -0.02 -3.21 17.29
C ASP A 47 1.06 -2.78 16.30
N PRO A 48 2.35 -2.82 16.66
CA PRO A 48 3.41 -2.33 15.77
C PRO A 48 3.60 -3.13 14.49
N GLN A 49 3.02 -4.33 14.40
CA GLN A 49 3.09 -5.15 13.19
C GLN A 49 1.99 -4.80 12.16
N LEU A 50 1.00 -4.01 12.56
CA LEU A 50 -0.18 -3.75 11.73
C LEU A 50 -0.10 -2.38 11.07
N PHE A 51 -0.23 -2.37 9.75
CA PHE A 51 -0.25 -1.17 8.91
C PHE A 51 -1.54 -1.13 8.12
N PHE A 52 -2.07 0.07 7.95
CA PHE A 52 -3.25 0.33 7.13
C PHE A 52 -2.87 1.31 6.01
N LEU A 53 -3.15 0.93 4.76
CA LEU A 53 -2.91 1.77 3.60
C LEU A 53 -4.25 2.17 3.00
N TYR A 54 -4.47 3.47 2.88
CA TYR A 54 -5.67 4.03 2.28
C TYR A 54 -5.28 4.74 0.98
N GLU A 55 -5.88 4.31 -0.13
CA GLU A 55 -5.48 4.76 -1.46
C GLU A 55 -6.72 5.10 -2.28
N GLN A 56 -6.65 6.18 -3.07
CA GLN A 56 -7.68 6.52 -4.05
C GLN A 56 -7.05 6.70 -5.42
N TYR A 57 -7.68 6.13 -6.43
CA TYR A 57 -7.27 6.22 -7.83
C TYR A 57 -8.42 6.79 -8.66
N VAL A 58 -8.09 7.41 -9.82
CA VAL A 58 -9.12 7.98 -10.70
C VAL A 58 -10.16 6.93 -11.11
N ASP A 59 -9.71 5.68 -11.31
CA ASP A 59 -10.53 4.51 -11.58
C ASP A 59 -9.68 3.26 -11.34
N GLU A 60 -10.23 2.09 -11.63
CA GLU A 60 -9.52 0.83 -11.43
C GLU A 60 -8.25 0.74 -12.29
N SER A 61 -8.24 1.35 -13.48
CA SER A 61 -7.04 1.34 -14.32
C SER A 61 -5.88 2.10 -13.68
N GLY A 62 -6.16 3.11 -12.87
CA GLY A 62 -5.13 3.81 -12.09
C GLY A 62 -4.47 2.91 -11.06
N TYR A 63 -5.25 2.06 -10.42
CA TYR A 63 -4.72 1.07 -9.48
C TYR A 63 -3.91 -0.03 -10.21
N GLU A 64 -4.41 -0.49 -11.36
CA GLU A 64 -3.68 -1.47 -12.17
C GLU A 64 -2.32 -0.90 -12.62
N ALA A 65 -2.29 0.36 -13.04
CA ALA A 65 -1.06 1.04 -13.43
C ALA A 65 -0.09 1.13 -12.24
N HIS A 66 -0.61 1.42 -11.04
CA HIS A 66 0.20 1.44 -9.81
C HIS A 66 0.87 0.09 -9.57
N MET A 67 0.11 -0.99 -9.67
CA MET A 67 0.64 -2.35 -9.44
C MET A 67 1.60 -2.79 -10.55
N ALA A 68 1.57 -2.17 -11.72
CA ALA A 68 2.44 -2.51 -12.84
C ALA A 68 3.77 -1.73 -12.84
N THR A 69 3.97 -0.83 -11.88
CA THR A 69 5.22 -0.04 -11.83
C THR A 69 6.41 -0.90 -11.44
N PRO A 70 7.64 -0.54 -11.90
CA PRO A 70 8.85 -1.27 -11.49
C PRO A 70 9.08 -1.21 -9.97
N TYR A 71 8.75 -0.09 -9.33
CA TYR A 71 8.96 0.04 -7.88
C TYR A 71 7.94 -0.77 -7.07
N PHE A 72 6.71 -0.96 -7.57
CA PHE A 72 5.76 -1.88 -6.93
C PHE A 72 6.33 -3.30 -6.93
N GLU A 73 6.88 -3.74 -8.07
CA GLU A 73 7.51 -5.05 -8.16
C GLU A 73 8.70 -5.17 -7.21
N GLN A 74 9.55 -4.16 -7.17
CA GLN A 74 10.76 -4.18 -6.35
C GLN A 74 10.46 -4.15 -4.86
N TYR A 75 9.60 -3.23 -4.43
CA TYR A 75 9.37 -2.96 -3.01
C TYR A 75 8.21 -3.75 -2.43
N VAL A 76 7.08 -3.84 -3.14
CA VAL A 76 5.92 -4.54 -2.60
C VAL A 76 6.06 -6.04 -2.79
N ARG A 77 6.21 -6.50 -4.03
CA ARG A 77 6.31 -7.94 -4.31
C ARG A 77 7.62 -8.52 -3.87
N GLY A 78 8.72 -7.79 -4.06
CA GLY A 78 10.06 -8.29 -3.77
C GLY A 78 10.46 -8.22 -2.31
N LYS A 79 9.95 -7.24 -1.55
CA LYS A 79 10.36 -7.03 -0.15
C LYS A 79 9.22 -7.14 0.84
N ALA A 80 8.11 -6.44 0.61
CA ALA A 80 7.01 -6.42 1.58
C ALA A 80 6.33 -7.77 1.69
N ILE A 81 5.82 -8.30 0.59
CA ILE A 81 5.00 -9.52 0.60
C ILE A 81 5.72 -10.71 1.26
N PRO A 82 7.01 -10.99 0.95
CA PRO A 82 7.71 -12.09 1.64
C PRO A 82 7.85 -11.90 3.15
N ASN A 83 7.73 -10.67 3.64
CA ASN A 83 7.87 -10.33 5.05
C ASN A 83 6.56 -9.97 5.73
N LEU A 84 5.44 -10.19 5.06
CA LEU A 84 4.10 -10.03 5.63
C LEU A 84 3.55 -11.37 6.10
N GLU A 85 2.93 -11.35 7.28
CA GLU A 85 2.17 -12.49 7.80
C GLU A 85 0.82 -12.58 7.13
N SER A 86 0.19 -11.43 6.85
CA SER A 86 -1.08 -11.35 6.12
C SER A 86 -1.17 -10.04 5.33
N ARG A 87 -1.98 -10.08 4.28
CA ARG A 87 -2.27 -8.92 3.44
C ARG A 87 -3.71 -9.03 2.97
N GLU A 88 -4.53 -8.08 3.40
CA GLU A 88 -5.95 -8.02 3.04
C GLU A 88 -6.22 -6.74 2.29
N ARG A 89 -7.02 -6.81 1.22
CA ARG A 89 -7.42 -5.64 0.44
C ARG A 89 -8.93 -5.60 0.31
N SER A 90 -9.50 -4.43 0.50
CA SER A 90 -10.92 -4.17 0.27
C SER A 90 -11.06 -3.02 -0.71
N PHE A 91 -12.04 -3.09 -1.59
CA PHE A 91 -12.21 -2.16 -2.69
C PHE A 91 -13.54 -1.45 -2.56
N TYR A 92 -13.55 -0.15 -2.85
CA TYR A 92 -14.72 0.70 -2.71
C TYR A 92 -14.76 1.74 -3.84
N GLU A 93 -15.90 2.38 -4.00
CA GLU A 93 -16.02 3.59 -4.81
C GLU A 93 -16.43 4.74 -3.91
N THR A 94 -15.88 5.93 -4.18
CA THR A 94 -16.36 7.13 -3.46
C THR A 94 -17.79 7.46 -3.93
N LEU A 95 -18.58 8.01 -3.04
CA LEU A 95 -19.96 8.42 -3.34
C LEU A 95 -20.07 9.84 -3.89
#